data_d82c20b84b6fecbb54b0f0421f898bc5
#
_entry.id   d82c20b84b6fecbb54b0f0421f898bc5
#
_cell.length_a   1.000
_cell.length_b   1.000
_cell.length_c   1.000
_cell.angle_alpha   90.00
_cell.angle_beta   90.00
_cell.angle_gamma   90.00
#
_symmetry.space_group_name_H-M   'P 1'
#
loop_
_entity.id
_entity.type
_entity.pdbx_description
1 polymer ?
#
loop_
_entity_poly.entity_id
_entity_poly.type
_entity_poly.pdbx_seq_one_letter_code
_entity_poly.pdbx_strand_id
1 'polypeptide(L)'
;MNQNRLVTVGLTALASVSWGSTYFVTTQFLPADRPLFTGMMRALPAGLALIALTRRLPRGDWWWKAVVLGALNIGAFFPLLFLSAYRLPGGMAAVVGSVGPLWVAGLAALFLGEKPTLRSLLTGIAAALGVSLVVLKAAGAFDAIGVIAALGSSASMSAGTVFTKRWGRPEGVGPLVLTGWQLAAGGLLIAPVAFFVEGAPPALDGRNLAGYVYLALVNTAVAYWLWFRGIGRMTATSVTFLGPLSPLTAAVIGWAALGQALAPVQLLGMAIAFGATLAGQAAPKKPAEAADTSARSFSSAEDKSLKLSMDVTSRSVRR
;
A
#
# COMPACT_ATOMS: atom_id res chain seq x y z
N MET A 1 16.31 -4.33 -21.89
CA MET A 1 15.01 -4.46 -21.22
C MET A 1 13.93 -4.40 -22.28
N ASN A 2 12.99 -5.37 -22.31
CA ASN A 2 11.99 -5.46 -23.40
C ASN A 2 11.05 -4.23 -23.31
N GLN A 3 10.77 -3.57 -24.43
CA GLN A 3 9.98 -2.32 -24.49
C GLN A 3 8.63 -2.41 -23.75
N ASN A 4 7.96 -3.56 -23.79
CA ASN A 4 6.74 -3.84 -23.06
C ASN A 4 6.90 -3.83 -21.52
N ARG A 5 8.09 -4.15 -21.00
CA ARG A 5 8.39 -4.12 -19.57
C ARG A 5 8.59 -2.69 -19.09
N LEU A 6 9.30 -1.85 -19.85
CA LEU A 6 9.49 -0.42 -19.54
C LEU A 6 8.15 0.31 -19.44
N VAL A 7 7.27 0.09 -20.41
CA VAL A 7 5.92 0.69 -20.42
C VAL A 7 5.12 0.24 -19.19
N THR A 8 5.18 -1.04 -18.83
CA THR A 8 4.47 -1.54 -17.63
C THR A 8 5.00 -0.92 -16.35
N VAL A 9 6.33 -0.85 -16.19
CA VAL A 9 6.98 -0.21 -15.02
C VAL A 9 6.61 1.27 -14.96
N GLY A 10 6.73 2.00 -16.08
CA GLY A 10 6.40 3.43 -16.14
C GLY A 10 4.94 3.72 -15.78
N LEU A 11 4.00 2.98 -16.36
CA LEU A 11 2.58 3.12 -16.05
C LEU A 11 2.27 2.81 -14.59
N THR A 12 2.91 1.79 -13.99
CA THR A 12 2.71 1.46 -12.58
C THR A 12 3.35 2.52 -11.67
N ALA A 13 4.50 3.08 -12.06
CA ALA A 13 5.16 4.16 -11.34
C ALA A 13 4.29 5.42 -11.27
N LEU A 14 3.52 5.73 -12.32
CA LEU A 14 2.59 6.86 -12.33
C LEU A 14 1.55 6.79 -11.19
N ALA A 15 1.13 5.59 -10.78
CA ALA A 15 0.25 5.44 -9.63
C ALA A 15 0.91 5.97 -8.35
N SER A 16 2.15 5.54 -8.07
CA SER A 16 2.89 6.00 -6.89
C SER A 16 3.21 7.49 -6.94
N VAL A 17 3.58 8.00 -8.11
CA VAL A 17 3.81 9.45 -8.33
C VAL A 17 2.52 10.22 -8.06
N SER A 18 1.38 9.77 -8.60
CA SER A 18 0.11 10.46 -8.35
C SER A 18 -0.27 10.47 -6.87
N TRP A 19 -0.03 9.37 -6.14
CA TRP A 19 -0.28 9.32 -4.70
C TRP A 19 0.57 10.33 -3.91
N GLY A 20 1.79 10.65 -4.37
CA GLY A 20 2.62 11.68 -3.78
C GLY A 20 2.03 13.08 -3.85
N SER A 21 1.19 13.38 -4.84
CA SER A 21 0.50 14.67 -4.95
C SER A 21 -0.65 14.85 -3.96
N THR A 22 -1.07 13.79 -3.27
CA THR A 22 -2.21 13.84 -2.31
C THR A 22 -2.03 14.97 -1.29
N TYR A 23 -0.84 15.10 -0.69
CA TYR A 23 -0.58 16.09 0.34
C TYR A 23 -0.71 17.53 -0.18
N PHE A 24 -0.15 17.80 -1.35
CA PHE A 24 -0.26 19.09 -2.02
C PHE A 24 -1.72 19.44 -2.34
N VAL A 25 -2.45 18.50 -2.96
CA VAL A 25 -3.86 18.74 -3.31
C VAL A 25 -4.69 18.96 -2.05
N THR A 26 -4.45 18.18 -0.98
CA THR A 26 -5.17 18.33 0.29
C THR A 26 -4.98 19.74 0.87
N THR A 27 -3.75 20.24 0.93
CA THR A 27 -3.46 21.52 1.58
C THR A 27 -3.79 22.73 0.71
N GLN A 28 -3.75 22.59 -0.62
CA GLN A 28 -3.93 23.72 -1.54
C GLN A 28 -5.33 23.82 -2.14
N PHE A 29 -6.03 22.71 -2.28
CA PHE A 29 -7.30 22.67 -3.02
C PHE A 29 -8.50 22.31 -2.17
N LEU A 30 -8.31 21.74 -0.99
CA LEU A 30 -9.43 21.27 -0.19
C LEU A 30 -9.72 22.20 0.98
N PRO A 31 -10.96 22.21 1.51
CA PRO A 31 -11.30 22.95 2.70
C PRO A 31 -10.38 22.54 3.87
N ALA A 32 -9.87 23.53 4.59
CA ALA A 32 -9.01 23.30 5.74
C ALA A 32 -9.77 22.57 6.86
N ASP A 33 -9.04 21.80 7.66
CA ASP A 33 -9.54 21.13 8.89
C ASP A 33 -10.80 20.25 8.71
N ARG A 34 -10.90 19.60 7.55
CA ARG A 34 -12.00 18.67 7.20
C ARG A 34 -11.46 17.29 6.78
N PRO A 35 -10.66 16.60 7.60
CA PRO A 35 -10.04 15.33 7.23
C PRO A 35 -11.05 14.20 7.00
N LEU A 36 -12.14 14.16 7.78
CA LEU A 36 -13.19 13.15 7.62
C LEU A 36 -13.97 13.37 6.34
N PHE A 37 -14.42 14.61 6.11
CA PHE A 37 -15.13 14.96 4.87
C PHE A 37 -14.26 14.68 3.64
N THR A 38 -12.99 15.04 3.69
CA THR A 38 -12.03 14.77 2.61
C THR A 38 -11.85 13.26 2.37
N GLY A 39 -11.71 12.47 3.43
CA GLY A 39 -11.65 11.02 3.35
C GLY A 39 -12.90 10.40 2.71
N MET A 40 -14.07 10.86 3.13
CA MET A 40 -15.35 10.44 2.57
C MET A 40 -15.46 10.79 1.07
N MET A 41 -15.19 12.04 0.69
CA MET A 41 -15.31 12.52 -0.70
C MET A 41 -14.32 11.84 -1.64
N ARG A 42 -13.17 11.42 -1.15
CA ARG A 42 -12.22 10.63 -1.92
C ARG A 42 -12.68 9.17 -2.10
N ALA A 43 -13.22 8.55 -1.05
CA ALA A 43 -13.52 7.12 -1.01
C ALA A 43 -14.88 6.77 -1.60
N LEU A 44 -15.94 7.42 -1.12
CA LEU A 44 -17.32 7.00 -1.40
C LEU A 44 -17.68 7.14 -2.89
N PRO A 45 -17.45 8.28 -3.57
CA PRO A 45 -17.78 8.39 -4.99
C PRO A 45 -16.99 7.40 -5.85
N ALA A 46 -15.68 7.22 -5.56
CA ALA A 46 -14.84 6.26 -6.28
C ALA A 46 -15.31 4.81 -6.05
N GLY A 47 -15.65 4.45 -4.81
CA GLY A 47 -16.17 3.12 -4.46
C GLY A 47 -17.49 2.80 -5.17
N LEU A 48 -18.44 3.74 -5.15
CA LEU A 48 -19.72 3.60 -5.84
C LEU A 48 -19.55 3.51 -7.35
N ALA A 49 -18.65 4.32 -7.94
CA ALA A 49 -18.33 4.25 -9.37
C ALA A 49 -17.74 2.88 -9.76
N LEU A 50 -16.81 2.33 -8.96
CA LEU A 50 -16.25 1.00 -9.20
C LEU A 50 -17.29 -0.12 -9.05
N ILE A 51 -18.20 -0.04 -8.08
CA ILE A 51 -19.29 -0.99 -7.94
C ILE A 51 -20.24 -0.90 -9.15
N ALA A 52 -20.62 0.31 -9.57
CA ALA A 52 -21.47 0.52 -10.74
C ALA A 52 -20.81 -0.01 -12.03
N LEU A 53 -19.51 0.21 -12.20
CA LEU A 53 -18.74 -0.26 -13.36
C LEU A 53 -18.63 -1.80 -13.37
N THR A 54 -18.31 -2.40 -12.22
CA THR A 54 -18.09 -3.85 -12.13
C THR A 54 -19.39 -4.64 -11.96
N ARG A 55 -20.47 -3.99 -11.52
CA ARG A 55 -21.79 -4.57 -11.24
C ARG A 55 -21.75 -5.80 -10.34
N ARG A 56 -20.79 -5.83 -9.39
CA ARG A 56 -20.58 -6.95 -8.46
C ARG A 56 -20.63 -6.48 -7.02
N LEU A 57 -21.55 -7.05 -6.24
CA LEU A 57 -21.66 -6.84 -4.81
C LEU A 57 -21.04 -8.00 -4.02
N PRO A 58 -20.67 -7.80 -2.74
CA PRO A 58 -20.23 -8.87 -1.86
C PRO A 58 -21.29 -9.98 -1.74
N ARG A 59 -20.85 -11.22 -1.48
CA ARG A 59 -21.74 -12.36 -1.23
C ARG A 59 -21.30 -13.12 0.02
N GLY A 60 -22.26 -13.68 0.76
CA GLY A 60 -21.96 -14.46 1.97
C GLY A 60 -21.12 -13.68 2.97
N ASP A 61 -20.08 -14.30 3.48
CA ASP A 61 -19.15 -13.72 4.47
C ASP A 61 -18.41 -12.45 3.98
N TRP A 62 -18.40 -12.20 2.68
CA TRP A 62 -17.67 -11.04 2.16
C TRP A 62 -18.35 -9.71 2.46
N TRP A 63 -19.58 -9.69 2.93
CA TRP A 63 -20.20 -8.48 3.42
C TRP A 63 -19.46 -7.92 4.63
N TRP A 64 -19.30 -8.71 5.69
CA TRP A 64 -18.60 -8.24 6.88
C TRP A 64 -17.10 -8.08 6.65
N LYS A 65 -16.46 -8.99 5.85
CA LYS A 65 -15.04 -8.86 5.49
C LYS A 65 -14.76 -7.56 4.72
N ALA A 66 -15.62 -7.20 3.76
CA ALA A 66 -15.51 -5.95 3.02
C ALA A 66 -15.66 -4.73 3.93
N VAL A 67 -16.55 -4.79 4.93
CA VAL A 67 -16.72 -3.73 5.93
C VAL A 67 -15.46 -3.59 6.80
N VAL A 68 -14.92 -4.68 7.33
CA VAL A 68 -13.70 -4.65 8.16
C VAL A 68 -12.50 -4.16 7.34
N LEU A 69 -12.31 -4.70 6.12
CA LEU A 69 -11.24 -4.23 5.24
C LEU A 69 -11.44 -2.77 4.83
N GLY A 70 -12.69 -2.37 4.58
CA GLY A 70 -13.04 -0.98 4.30
C GLY A 70 -12.76 -0.06 5.49
N ALA A 71 -13.09 -0.50 6.72
CA ALA A 71 -12.79 0.23 7.94
C ALA A 71 -11.28 0.44 8.13
N LEU A 72 -10.47 -0.60 7.91
CA LEU A 72 -9.02 -0.53 8.12
C LEU A 72 -8.30 0.21 6.98
N ASN A 73 -8.56 -0.16 5.73
CA ASN A 73 -7.81 0.37 4.58
C ASN A 73 -8.30 1.76 4.15
N ILE A 74 -9.51 2.16 4.53
CA ILE A 74 -10.16 3.40 4.09
C ILE A 74 -10.70 4.18 5.29
N GLY A 75 -11.59 3.57 6.07
CA GLY A 75 -12.37 4.24 7.12
C GLY A 75 -11.52 4.90 8.21
N ALA A 76 -10.46 4.27 8.66
CA ALA A 76 -9.49 4.83 9.59
C ALA A 76 -8.27 5.42 8.86
N PHE A 77 -7.81 4.76 7.78
CA PHE A 77 -6.64 5.19 7.04
C PHE A 77 -6.78 6.60 6.46
N PHE A 78 -7.85 6.90 5.71
CA PHE A 78 -7.98 8.20 5.03
C PHE A 78 -8.15 9.37 6.00
N PRO A 79 -9.03 9.33 7.00
CA PRO A 79 -9.13 10.42 7.98
C PRO A 79 -7.81 10.73 8.67
N LEU A 80 -7.08 9.71 9.10
CA LEU A 80 -5.78 9.87 9.74
C LEU A 80 -4.71 10.38 8.75
N LEU A 81 -4.72 9.92 7.50
CA LEU A 81 -3.85 10.43 6.44
C LEU A 81 -4.09 11.91 6.19
N PHE A 82 -5.36 12.32 6.03
CA PHE A 82 -5.69 13.72 5.78
C PHE A 82 -5.45 14.60 7.00
N LEU A 83 -5.73 14.09 8.20
CA LEU A 83 -5.38 14.79 9.44
C LEU A 83 -3.87 15.06 9.50
N SER A 84 -3.04 14.07 9.17
CA SER A 84 -1.59 14.27 9.10
C SER A 84 -1.18 15.27 8.02
N ALA A 85 -1.86 15.23 6.85
CA ALA A 85 -1.57 16.14 5.74
C ALA A 85 -1.90 17.60 6.03
N TYR A 86 -2.91 17.88 6.84
CA TYR A 86 -3.24 19.24 7.28
C TYR A 86 -2.26 19.76 8.35
N ARG A 87 -1.68 18.86 9.16
CA ARG A 87 -0.86 19.25 10.33
C ARG A 87 0.64 19.17 10.08
N LEU A 88 1.10 18.40 9.10
CA LEU A 88 2.51 18.23 8.80
C LEU A 88 2.83 18.64 7.37
N PRO A 89 4.04 19.18 7.10
CA PRO A 89 4.53 19.31 5.73
C PRO A 89 4.42 17.97 4.98
N GLY A 90 3.99 18.01 3.72
CA GLY A 90 3.67 16.79 2.94
C GLY A 90 4.80 15.77 2.89
N GLY A 91 6.04 16.22 2.73
CA GLY A 91 7.22 15.35 2.77
C GLY A 91 7.40 14.67 4.12
N MET A 92 7.17 15.39 5.23
CA MET A 92 7.27 14.84 6.59
C MET A 92 6.16 13.82 6.86
N ALA A 93 4.90 14.15 6.54
CA ALA A 93 3.77 13.23 6.70
C ALA A 93 4.01 11.91 5.94
N ALA A 94 4.52 11.99 4.69
CA ALA A 94 4.83 10.83 3.88
C ALA A 94 5.94 9.95 4.49
N VAL A 95 7.01 10.56 5.01
CA VAL A 95 8.12 9.82 5.63
C VAL A 95 7.70 9.17 6.94
N VAL A 96 6.97 9.89 7.80
CA VAL A 96 6.43 9.32 9.05
C VAL A 96 5.51 8.14 8.74
N GLY A 97 4.65 8.24 7.71
CA GLY A 97 3.81 7.14 7.26
C GLY A 97 4.56 5.94 6.69
N SER A 98 5.84 6.10 6.28
CA SER A 98 6.65 5.04 5.65
C SER A 98 7.08 3.90 6.58
N VAL A 99 6.76 3.94 7.86
CA VAL A 99 7.01 2.85 8.84
C VAL A 99 6.09 1.63 8.64
N GLY A 100 5.21 1.65 7.65
CA GLY A 100 4.29 0.55 7.31
C GLY A 100 4.92 -0.85 7.32
N PRO A 101 6.11 -1.08 6.76
CA PRO A 101 6.77 -2.38 6.81
C PRO A 101 6.98 -2.95 8.22
N LEU A 102 7.21 -2.09 9.24
CA LEU A 102 7.31 -2.52 10.65
C LEU A 102 5.96 -3.04 11.16
N TRP A 103 4.89 -2.29 10.90
CA TRP A 103 3.55 -2.72 11.27
C TRP A 103 3.19 -4.04 10.60
N VAL A 104 3.47 -4.16 9.29
CA VAL A 104 3.20 -5.41 8.54
C VAL A 104 4.00 -6.56 9.11
N ALA A 105 5.29 -6.39 9.43
CA ALA A 105 6.11 -7.46 10.00
C ALA A 105 5.57 -7.96 11.35
N GLY A 106 5.20 -7.04 12.25
CA GLY A 106 4.62 -7.38 13.55
C GLY A 106 3.25 -8.06 13.43
N LEU A 107 2.36 -7.49 12.62
CA LEU A 107 1.01 -8.02 12.42
C LEU A 107 1.01 -9.36 11.65
N ALA A 108 1.91 -9.55 10.68
CA ALA A 108 2.05 -10.81 9.97
C ALA A 108 2.59 -11.92 10.89
N ALA A 109 3.51 -11.61 11.80
CA ALA A 109 3.94 -12.55 12.82
C ALA A 109 2.78 -12.99 13.71
N LEU A 110 1.94 -12.04 14.15
CA LEU A 110 0.81 -12.31 15.06
C LEU A 110 -0.34 -13.04 14.36
N PHE A 111 -0.73 -12.62 13.16
CA PHE A 111 -1.96 -13.08 12.51
C PHE A 111 -1.75 -14.11 11.39
N LEU A 112 -0.55 -14.20 10.82
CA LEU A 112 -0.20 -15.12 9.74
C LEU A 112 0.81 -16.19 10.19
N GLY A 113 1.37 -16.08 11.41
CA GLY A 113 2.44 -16.97 11.89
C GLY A 113 3.77 -16.81 11.13
N GLU A 114 3.92 -15.74 10.36
CA GLU A 114 5.15 -15.45 9.62
C GLU A 114 6.22 -14.93 10.60
N LYS A 115 7.30 -15.68 10.79
CA LYS A 115 8.41 -15.23 11.65
C LYS A 115 9.11 -14.04 11.01
N PRO A 116 9.25 -12.89 11.71
CA PRO A 116 10.01 -11.76 11.17
C PRO A 116 11.46 -12.18 10.93
N THR A 117 11.98 -11.83 9.75
CA THR A 117 13.38 -12.08 9.45
C THR A 117 14.27 -11.00 10.09
N LEU A 118 15.53 -11.34 10.40
CA LEU A 118 16.50 -10.35 10.90
C LEU A 118 16.56 -9.13 9.96
N ARG A 119 16.46 -9.35 8.66
CA ARG A 119 16.41 -8.30 7.66
C ARG A 119 15.20 -7.38 7.85
N SER A 120 13.99 -7.93 8.03
CA SER A 120 12.79 -7.11 8.24
C SER A 120 12.87 -6.31 9.54
N LEU A 121 13.50 -6.87 10.57
CA LEU A 121 13.73 -6.18 11.83
C LEU A 121 14.73 -5.02 11.66
N LEU A 122 15.90 -5.27 11.05
CA LEU A 122 16.93 -4.25 10.83
C LEU A 122 16.43 -3.12 9.92
N THR A 123 15.72 -3.45 8.83
CA THR A 123 15.14 -2.43 7.95
C THR A 123 14.03 -1.66 8.64
N GLY A 124 13.28 -2.30 9.50
CA GLY A 124 12.28 -1.65 10.32
C GLY A 124 12.88 -0.66 11.33
N ILE A 125 13.92 -1.06 12.04
CA ILE A 125 14.66 -0.18 12.95
C ILE A 125 15.28 1.00 12.19
N ALA A 126 15.91 0.74 11.04
CA ALA A 126 16.49 1.80 10.21
C ALA A 126 15.42 2.78 9.71
N ALA A 127 14.24 2.30 9.32
CA ALA A 127 13.12 3.15 8.95
C ALA A 127 12.65 4.02 10.14
N ALA A 128 12.53 3.45 11.33
CA ALA A 128 12.16 4.18 12.54
C ALA A 128 13.19 5.26 12.90
N LEU A 129 14.49 4.96 12.80
CA LEU A 129 15.57 5.95 13.02
C LEU A 129 15.51 7.07 11.98
N GLY A 130 15.31 6.73 10.69
CA GLY A 130 15.13 7.73 9.64
C GLY A 130 13.95 8.67 9.91
N VAL A 131 12.82 8.11 10.31
CA VAL A 131 11.63 8.87 10.71
C VAL A 131 11.93 9.77 11.91
N SER A 132 12.62 9.26 12.93
CA SER A 132 12.99 10.04 14.12
C SER A 132 13.84 11.26 13.75
N LEU A 133 14.80 11.13 12.84
CA LEU A 133 15.61 12.26 12.36
C LEU A 133 14.79 13.32 11.62
N VAL A 134 13.76 12.89 10.88
CA VAL A 134 12.84 13.83 10.20
C VAL A 134 12.01 14.60 11.21
N VAL A 135 11.50 13.93 12.24
CA VAL A 135 10.61 14.52 13.25
C VAL A 135 11.38 15.42 14.23
N LEU A 136 12.52 14.96 14.76
CA LEU A 136 13.28 15.67 15.80
C LEU A 136 13.76 17.07 15.40
N LYS A 137 14.10 17.28 14.12
CA LYS A 137 14.60 18.58 13.63
C LYS A 137 13.47 19.54 13.20
N ALA A 138 12.25 19.07 13.16
CA ALA A 138 11.08 19.91 12.87
C ALA A 138 10.56 20.67 14.12
N ALA A 139 11.41 20.94 15.09
CA ALA A 139 11.06 21.46 16.43
C ALA A 139 10.24 22.77 16.44
N GLY A 140 10.25 23.54 15.34
CA GLY A 140 9.35 24.69 15.17
C GLY A 140 8.00 24.38 14.52
N ALA A 141 7.82 23.17 13.98
CA ALA A 141 6.62 22.68 13.30
C ALA A 141 6.19 21.26 13.77
N PHE A 142 6.67 20.85 14.96
CA PHE A 142 6.30 19.56 15.53
C PHE A 142 4.85 19.59 15.99
N ASP A 143 4.00 18.84 15.27
CA ASP A 143 2.62 18.60 15.67
C ASP A 143 2.47 17.11 16.03
N ALA A 144 2.38 16.83 17.34
CA ALA A 144 2.24 15.48 17.87
C ALA A 144 0.99 14.78 17.31
N ILE A 145 -0.12 15.50 17.12
CA ILE A 145 -1.36 14.96 16.57
C ILE A 145 -1.12 14.54 15.11
N GLY A 146 -0.45 15.37 14.33
CA GLY A 146 -0.09 15.06 12.94
C GLY A 146 0.79 13.81 12.82
N VAL A 147 1.80 13.67 13.71
CA VAL A 147 2.68 12.49 13.75
C VAL A 147 1.90 11.23 14.16
N ILE A 148 1.09 11.30 15.23
CA ILE A 148 0.25 10.18 15.67
C ILE A 148 -0.73 9.77 14.58
N ALA A 149 -1.32 10.73 13.88
CA ALA A 149 -2.22 10.47 12.76
C ALA A 149 -1.49 9.76 11.60
N ALA A 150 -0.28 10.20 11.24
CA ALA A 150 0.53 9.54 10.21
C ALA A 150 0.89 8.09 10.58
N LEU A 151 1.33 7.86 11.82
CA LEU A 151 1.62 6.51 12.35
C LEU A 151 0.37 5.65 12.40
N GLY A 152 -0.74 6.18 12.89
CA GLY A 152 -2.02 5.50 12.97
C GLY A 152 -2.58 5.13 11.60
N SER A 153 -2.48 6.02 10.61
CA SER A 153 -2.87 5.73 9.22
C SER A 153 -2.05 4.56 8.66
N SER A 154 -0.73 4.59 8.87
CA SER A 154 0.18 3.54 8.43
C SER A 154 -0.13 2.19 9.12
N ALA A 155 -0.41 2.20 10.42
CA ALA A 155 -0.80 1.01 11.18
C ALA A 155 -2.12 0.42 10.68
N SER A 156 -3.12 1.27 10.44
CA SER A 156 -4.43 0.88 9.93
C SER A 156 -4.35 0.22 8.54
N MET A 157 -3.65 0.87 7.61
CA MET A 157 -3.40 0.32 6.26
C MET A 157 -2.65 -1.01 6.31
N SER A 158 -1.66 -1.12 7.21
CA SER A 158 -0.87 -2.34 7.39
C SER A 158 -1.72 -3.49 7.92
N ALA A 159 -2.59 -3.22 8.89
CA ALA A 159 -3.56 -4.20 9.39
C ALA A 159 -4.52 -4.64 8.28
N GLY A 160 -5.09 -3.71 7.53
CA GLY A 160 -5.94 -4.00 6.39
C GLY A 160 -5.24 -4.85 5.32
N THR A 161 -3.96 -4.59 5.06
CA THR A 161 -3.13 -5.38 4.13
C THR A 161 -2.94 -6.82 4.64
N VAL A 162 -2.60 -7.01 5.92
CA VAL A 162 -2.43 -8.33 6.54
C VAL A 162 -3.74 -9.12 6.53
N PHE A 163 -4.86 -8.50 6.89
CA PHE A 163 -6.16 -9.17 6.82
C PHE A 163 -6.62 -9.47 5.40
N THR A 164 -6.31 -8.60 4.42
CA THR A 164 -6.55 -8.88 3.00
C THR A 164 -5.77 -10.13 2.57
N LYS A 165 -4.52 -10.27 3.01
CA LYS A 165 -3.71 -11.46 2.75
C LYS A 165 -4.29 -12.71 3.44
N ARG A 166 -4.70 -12.57 4.70
CA ARG A 166 -5.27 -13.66 5.50
C ARG A 166 -6.56 -14.24 4.91
N TRP A 167 -7.45 -13.36 4.45
CA TRP A 167 -8.76 -13.77 3.92
C TRP A 167 -8.75 -14.06 2.42
N GLY A 168 -7.72 -13.59 1.71
CA GLY A 168 -7.62 -13.75 0.25
C GLY A 168 -8.68 -12.95 -0.51
N ARG A 169 -9.18 -13.53 -1.59
CA ARG A 169 -10.25 -12.97 -2.44
C ARG A 169 -11.23 -14.07 -2.81
N PRO A 170 -12.54 -13.75 -2.97
CA PRO A 170 -13.51 -14.73 -3.48
C PRO A 170 -13.15 -15.16 -4.91
N GLU A 171 -13.55 -16.36 -5.29
CA GLU A 171 -13.37 -16.85 -6.65
C GLU A 171 -14.04 -15.93 -7.67
N GLY A 172 -13.37 -15.68 -8.79
CA GLY A 172 -13.86 -14.81 -9.85
C GLY A 172 -13.91 -13.33 -9.52
N VAL A 173 -13.44 -12.89 -8.31
CA VAL A 173 -13.41 -11.49 -7.90
C VAL A 173 -12.03 -10.89 -8.15
N GLY A 174 -11.99 -9.92 -9.07
CA GLY A 174 -10.76 -9.16 -9.37
C GLY A 174 -10.42 -8.12 -8.31
N PRO A 175 -9.17 -7.62 -8.31
CA PRO A 175 -8.73 -6.58 -7.37
C PRO A 175 -9.60 -5.33 -7.36
N LEU A 176 -10.04 -4.85 -8.53
CA LEU A 176 -10.88 -3.64 -8.64
C LEU A 176 -12.24 -3.79 -7.96
N VAL A 177 -12.85 -4.99 -8.06
CA VAL A 177 -14.13 -5.26 -7.39
C VAL A 177 -13.96 -5.18 -5.88
N LEU A 178 -12.92 -5.84 -5.33
CA LEU A 178 -12.61 -5.81 -3.90
C LEU A 178 -12.28 -4.38 -3.43
N THR A 179 -11.56 -3.62 -4.24
CA THR A 179 -11.26 -2.20 -3.94
C THR A 179 -12.55 -1.37 -3.91
N GLY A 180 -13.45 -1.56 -4.88
CA GLY A 180 -14.75 -0.88 -4.89
C GLY A 180 -15.55 -1.15 -3.61
N TRP A 181 -15.58 -2.39 -3.14
CA TRP A 181 -16.26 -2.74 -1.89
C TRP A 181 -15.63 -2.06 -0.67
N GLN A 182 -14.30 -2.05 -0.58
CA GLN A 182 -13.59 -1.41 0.54
C GLN A 182 -13.77 0.11 0.54
N LEU A 183 -13.66 0.75 -0.63
CA LEU A 183 -13.86 2.20 -0.77
C LEU A 183 -15.28 2.61 -0.41
N ALA A 184 -16.28 1.89 -0.90
CA ALA A 184 -17.68 2.18 -0.58
C ALA A 184 -17.97 1.94 0.91
N ALA A 185 -17.56 0.80 1.46
CA ALA A 185 -17.76 0.49 2.88
C ALA A 185 -17.04 1.49 3.80
N GLY A 186 -15.77 1.78 3.53
CA GLY A 186 -14.99 2.75 4.30
C GLY A 186 -15.56 4.16 4.19
N GLY A 187 -15.94 4.58 2.98
CA GLY A 187 -16.58 5.89 2.76
C GLY A 187 -17.94 6.02 3.49
N LEU A 188 -18.75 4.96 3.49
CA LEU A 188 -20.00 4.92 4.24
C LEU A 188 -19.79 4.95 5.76
N LEU A 189 -18.70 4.33 6.26
CA LEU A 189 -18.36 4.41 7.69
C LEU A 189 -17.87 5.81 8.08
N ILE A 190 -17.13 6.49 7.22
CA ILE A 190 -16.66 7.86 7.47
C ILE A 190 -17.82 8.85 7.43
N ALA A 191 -18.80 8.68 6.53
CA ALA A 191 -19.85 9.66 6.28
C ALA A 191 -20.62 10.11 7.53
N PRO A 192 -21.18 9.22 8.38
CA PRO A 192 -21.86 9.65 9.60
C PRO A 192 -20.91 10.33 10.58
N VAL A 193 -19.66 9.80 10.72
CA VAL A 193 -18.67 10.39 11.63
C VAL A 193 -18.29 11.80 11.17
N ALA A 194 -18.10 12.02 9.87
CA ALA A 194 -17.83 13.33 9.30
C ALA A 194 -18.96 14.31 9.61
N PHE A 195 -20.21 13.88 9.43
CA PHE A 195 -21.36 14.73 9.73
C PHE A 195 -21.47 15.12 11.20
N PHE A 196 -21.26 14.16 12.12
CA PHE A 196 -21.36 14.42 13.56
C PHE A 196 -20.17 15.19 14.15
N VAL A 197 -18.96 14.99 13.63
CA VAL A 197 -17.74 15.61 14.16
C VAL A 197 -17.40 16.92 13.46
N GLU A 198 -17.49 16.96 12.13
CA GLU A 198 -17.14 18.14 11.33
C GLU A 198 -18.36 18.98 10.95
N GLY A 199 -19.58 18.49 11.23
CA GLY A 199 -20.83 19.16 10.92
C GLY A 199 -21.26 19.08 9.46
N ALA A 200 -22.07 20.03 9.01
CA ALA A 200 -22.57 20.08 7.65
C ALA A 200 -21.40 20.18 6.62
N PRO A 201 -21.58 19.60 5.42
CA PRO A 201 -20.61 19.76 4.34
C PRO A 201 -20.28 21.24 4.12
N PRO A 202 -19.00 21.58 3.95
CA PRO A 202 -18.61 22.96 3.68
C PRO A 202 -19.12 23.40 2.30
N ALA A 203 -19.32 24.69 2.13
CA ALA A 203 -19.56 25.25 0.80
C ALA A 203 -18.32 24.97 -0.07
N LEU A 204 -18.49 24.29 -1.18
CA LEU A 204 -17.43 23.92 -2.11
C LEU A 204 -17.40 24.90 -3.26
N ASP A 205 -16.25 25.48 -3.49
CA ASP A 205 -15.96 26.26 -4.70
C ASP A 205 -15.44 25.36 -5.85
N GLY A 206 -15.20 25.96 -7.00
CA GLY A 206 -14.68 25.25 -8.17
C GLY A 206 -13.29 24.64 -7.93
N ARG A 207 -12.45 25.27 -7.09
CA ARG A 207 -11.13 24.79 -6.71
C ARG A 207 -11.21 23.54 -5.82
N ASN A 208 -12.11 23.56 -4.84
CA ASN A 208 -12.35 22.42 -3.97
C ASN A 208 -12.87 21.22 -4.77
N LEU A 209 -13.85 21.48 -5.65
CA LEU A 209 -14.42 20.43 -6.50
C LEU A 209 -13.35 19.81 -7.41
N ALA A 210 -12.50 20.62 -8.03
CA ALA A 210 -11.38 20.12 -8.84
C ALA A 210 -10.42 19.26 -8.02
N GLY A 211 -10.12 19.64 -6.77
CA GLY A 211 -9.31 18.85 -5.83
C GLY A 211 -9.93 17.49 -5.53
N TYR A 212 -11.21 17.44 -5.19
CA TYR A 212 -11.91 16.19 -4.91
C TYR A 212 -12.04 15.29 -6.15
N VAL A 213 -12.36 15.86 -7.32
CA VAL A 213 -12.40 15.11 -8.58
C VAL A 213 -11.03 14.53 -8.90
N TYR A 214 -9.97 15.30 -8.73
CA TYR A 214 -8.60 14.81 -8.91
C TYR A 214 -8.28 13.64 -7.97
N LEU A 215 -8.57 13.78 -6.67
CA LEU A 215 -8.32 12.71 -5.69
C LEU A 215 -9.15 11.45 -5.99
N ALA A 216 -10.41 11.59 -6.36
CA ALA A 216 -11.30 10.45 -6.63
C ALA A 216 -10.94 9.75 -7.96
N LEU A 217 -10.72 10.51 -9.04
CA LEU A 217 -10.47 9.94 -10.36
C LEU A 217 -9.01 9.57 -10.56
N VAL A 218 -8.08 10.52 -10.35
CA VAL A 218 -6.65 10.32 -10.66
C VAL A 218 -5.99 9.49 -9.56
N ASN A 219 -6.07 9.95 -8.31
CA ASN A 219 -5.37 9.31 -7.19
C ASN A 219 -6.05 8.02 -6.70
N THR A 220 -7.30 7.79 -7.07
CA THR A 220 -8.02 6.58 -6.65
C THR A 220 -8.35 5.71 -7.86
N ALA A 221 -9.28 6.09 -8.73
CA ALA A 221 -9.73 5.19 -9.79
C ALA A 221 -8.60 4.81 -10.77
N VAL A 222 -7.90 5.81 -11.35
CA VAL A 222 -6.81 5.57 -12.32
C VAL A 222 -5.58 4.98 -11.66
N ALA A 223 -5.15 5.52 -10.51
CA ALA A 223 -3.96 5.03 -9.82
C ALA A 223 -4.11 3.57 -9.38
N TYR A 224 -5.24 3.17 -8.79
CA TYR A 224 -5.48 1.78 -8.43
C TYR A 224 -5.58 0.86 -9.65
N TRP A 225 -6.19 1.32 -10.74
CA TRP A 225 -6.21 0.55 -11.99
C TRP A 225 -4.79 0.31 -12.55
N LEU A 226 -3.94 1.34 -12.60
CA LEU A 226 -2.54 1.21 -13.03
C LEU A 226 -1.75 0.29 -12.11
N TRP A 227 -1.93 0.43 -10.80
CA TRP A 227 -1.26 -0.37 -9.79
C TRP A 227 -1.62 -1.85 -9.88
N PHE A 228 -2.90 -2.19 -9.94
CA PHE A 228 -3.35 -3.58 -10.05
C PHE A 228 -3.02 -4.22 -11.40
N ARG A 229 -3.03 -3.43 -12.48
CA ARG A 229 -2.51 -3.88 -13.77
C ARG A 229 -1.02 -4.21 -13.68
N GLY A 230 -0.24 -3.40 -12.98
CA GLY A 230 1.18 -3.63 -12.71
C GLY A 230 1.43 -4.92 -11.92
N ILE A 231 0.69 -5.13 -10.82
CA ILE A 231 0.75 -6.36 -10.00
C ILE A 231 0.50 -7.62 -10.85
N GLY A 232 -0.44 -7.57 -11.79
CA GLY A 232 -0.73 -8.69 -12.68
C GLY A 232 0.33 -8.97 -13.76
N ARG A 233 1.31 -8.06 -13.96
CA ARG A 233 2.31 -8.13 -15.05
C ARG A 233 3.76 -8.11 -14.58
N MET A 234 3.98 -7.84 -13.31
CA MET A 234 5.29 -7.71 -12.69
C MET A 234 5.37 -8.62 -11.46
N THR A 235 6.59 -8.96 -11.05
CA THR A 235 6.77 -9.63 -9.76
C THR A 235 6.38 -8.71 -8.61
N ALA A 236 5.87 -9.25 -7.51
CA ALA A 236 5.52 -8.48 -6.32
C ALA A 236 6.67 -7.57 -5.86
N THR A 237 7.89 -8.09 -5.86
CA THR A 237 9.12 -7.34 -5.55
C THR A 237 9.30 -6.12 -6.46
N SER A 238 9.12 -6.29 -7.79
CA SER A 238 9.28 -5.17 -8.73
C SER A 238 8.25 -4.07 -8.53
N VAL A 239 7.00 -4.43 -8.23
CA VAL A 239 5.93 -3.45 -7.94
C VAL A 239 6.23 -2.70 -6.64
N THR A 240 6.69 -3.41 -5.62
CA THR A 240 6.97 -2.86 -4.31
C THR A 240 8.09 -1.81 -4.34
N PHE A 241 9.09 -1.97 -5.23
CA PHE A 241 10.11 -0.95 -5.47
C PHE A 241 9.58 0.39 -6.00
N LEU A 242 8.34 0.44 -6.50
CA LEU A 242 7.72 1.68 -6.96
C LEU A 242 7.02 2.46 -5.84
N GLY A 243 6.73 1.81 -4.71
CA GLY A 243 6.07 2.43 -3.55
C GLY A 243 6.77 3.70 -3.05
N PRO A 244 8.09 3.71 -2.84
CA PRO A 244 8.84 4.88 -2.39
C PRO A 244 8.77 6.11 -3.30
N LEU A 245 8.31 5.98 -4.54
CA LEU A 245 8.11 7.14 -5.42
C LEU A 245 7.05 8.10 -4.87
N SER A 246 6.06 7.61 -4.11
CA SER A 246 5.01 8.47 -3.53
C SER A 246 5.58 9.49 -2.55
N PRO A 247 6.27 9.13 -1.47
CA PRO A 247 6.86 10.11 -0.57
C PRO A 247 7.98 10.95 -1.23
N LEU A 248 8.74 10.41 -2.20
CA LEU A 248 9.69 11.21 -2.97
C LEU A 248 8.97 12.32 -3.75
N THR A 249 7.88 11.99 -4.44
CA THR A 249 7.07 12.98 -5.15
C THR A 249 6.46 14.00 -4.20
N ALA A 250 5.98 13.58 -3.02
CA ALA A 250 5.45 14.49 -2.01
C ALA A 250 6.52 15.49 -1.55
N ALA A 251 7.75 15.03 -1.30
CA ALA A 251 8.87 15.89 -0.92
C ALA A 251 9.26 16.87 -2.03
N VAL A 252 9.35 16.41 -3.29
CA VAL A 252 9.67 17.26 -4.44
C VAL A 252 8.59 18.32 -4.66
N ILE A 253 7.32 17.97 -4.59
CA ILE A 253 6.21 18.91 -4.73
C ILE A 253 6.21 19.91 -3.55
N GLY A 254 6.43 19.44 -2.31
CA GLY A 254 6.53 20.27 -1.12
C GLY A 254 7.64 21.32 -1.27
N TRP A 255 8.80 20.92 -1.76
CA TRP A 255 9.91 21.81 -2.03
C TRP A 255 9.62 22.79 -3.18
N ALA A 256 9.22 22.28 -4.34
CA ALA A 256 9.10 23.08 -5.55
C ALA A 256 7.87 24.01 -5.57
N ALA A 257 6.74 23.57 -5.01
CA ALA A 257 5.47 24.28 -5.08
C ALA A 257 5.10 25.02 -3.77
N LEU A 258 5.63 24.58 -2.62
CA LEU A 258 5.28 25.15 -1.31
C LEU A 258 6.47 25.81 -0.60
N GLY A 259 7.67 25.82 -1.21
CA GLY A 259 8.88 26.38 -0.59
C GLY A 259 9.32 25.64 0.69
N GLN A 260 8.89 24.41 0.90
CA GLN A 260 9.18 23.59 2.08
C GLN A 260 10.62 23.06 2.01
N ALA A 261 11.61 23.89 2.35
CA ALA A 261 12.99 23.45 2.43
C ALA A 261 13.21 22.49 3.61
N LEU A 262 13.80 21.33 3.33
CA LEU A 262 14.17 20.36 4.35
C LEU A 262 15.58 20.63 4.87
N ALA A 263 15.77 20.56 6.19
CA ALA A 263 17.10 20.64 6.78
C ALA A 263 17.95 19.42 6.36
N PRO A 264 19.30 19.54 6.28
CA PRO A 264 20.16 18.42 5.89
C PRO A 264 19.92 17.12 6.69
N VAL A 265 19.64 17.24 8.01
CA VAL A 265 19.32 16.08 8.86
C VAL A 265 17.99 15.44 8.47
N GLN A 266 17.01 16.18 7.99
CA GLN A 266 15.75 15.64 7.49
C GLN A 266 15.94 14.92 6.15
N LEU A 267 16.79 15.46 5.26
CA LEU A 267 17.19 14.77 4.03
C LEU A 267 17.90 13.45 4.33
N LEU A 268 18.80 13.43 5.30
CA LEU A 268 19.45 12.20 5.77
C LEU A 268 18.42 11.22 6.33
N GLY A 269 17.50 11.67 7.16
CA GLY A 269 16.40 10.85 7.71
C GLY A 269 15.53 10.25 6.61
N MET A 270 15.18 11.05 5.60
CA MET A 270 14.45 10.58 4.42
C MET A 270 15.25 9.51 3.65
N ALA A 271 16.53 9.75 3.39
CA ALA A 271 17.39 8.80 2.69
C ALA A 271 17.49 7.46 3.44
N ILE A 272 17.63 7.49 4.76
CA ILE A 272 17.65 6.29 5.62
C ILE A 272 16.30 5.57 5.55
N ALA A 273 15.18 6.28 5.73
CA ALA A 273 13.84 5.68 5.71
C ALA A 273 13.53 5.03 4.34
N PHE A 274 13.90 5.70 3.25
CA PHE A 274 13.75 5.16 1.89
C PHE A 274 14.66 3.96 1.63
N GLY A 275 15.94 4.06 1.97
CA GLY A 275 16.90 2.97 1.84
C GLY A 275 16.47 1.74 2.62
N ALA A 276 15.99 1.93 3.84
CA ALA A 276 15.44 0.87 4.68
C ALA A 276 14.20 0.22 4.05
N THR A 277 13.28 1.04 3.52
CA THR A 277 12.09 0.54 2.83
C THR A 277 12.46 -0.30 1.61
N LEU A 278 13.35 0.19 0.75
CA LEU A 278 13.85 -0.55 -0.42
C LEU A 278 14.55 -1.85 0.01
N ALA A 279 15.45 -1.77 1.00
CA ALA A 279 16.16 -2.92 1.52
C ALA A 279 15.20 -3.98 2.10
N GLY A 280 14.16 -3.55 2.82
CA GLY A 280 13.14 -4.46 3.38
C GLY A 280 12.33 -5.20 2.33
N GLN A 281 12.12 -4.55 1.18
CA GLN A 281 11.32 -5.08 0.08
C GLN A 281 12.11 -6.01 -0.86
N ALA A 282 13.44 -5.94 -0.87
CA ALA A 282 14.23 -6.85 -1.69
C ALA A 282 14.07 -8.30 -1.18
N ALA A 283 13.56 -9.19 -2.03
CA ALA A 283 13.36 -10.59 -1.67
C ALA A 283 14.68 -11.23 -1.20
N PRO A 284 14.65 -12.09 -0.16
CA PRO A 284 15.79 -12.93 0.14
C PRO A 284 16.15 -13.73 -1.12
N LYS A 285 17.40 -13.72 -1.55
CA LYS A 285 17.88 -14.68 -2.54
C LYS A 285 17.56 -16.07 -1.97
N LYS A 286 16.66 -16.83 -2.61
CA LYS A 286 16.54 -18.25 -2.33
C LYS A 286 17.95 -18.85 -2.46
N PRO A 287 18.47 -19.60 -1.49
CA PRO A 287 19.70 -20.33 -1.69
C PRO A 287 19.49 -21.21 -2.94
N ALA A 288 20.40 -21.16 -3.88
CA ALA A 288 20.36 -21.92 -5.13
C ALA A 288 20.31 -23.45 -4.90
N GLU A 289 20.59 -23.90 -3.69
CA GLU A 289 20.71 -25.29 -3.26
C GLU A 289 19.38 -26.05 -3.13
N ALA A 290 18.26 -25.35 -2.83
CA ALA A 290 16.97 -26.06 -2.63
C ALA A 290 16.28 -26.46 -3.95
N ALA A 291 16.60 -25.80 -5.06
CA ALA A 291 16.04 -26.13 -6.37
C ALA A 291 16.75 -27.31 -7.02
N ASP A 292 18.07 -27.44 -6.78
CA ASP A 292 18.89 -28.54 -7.36
C ASP A 292 18.65 -29.86 -6.61
N THR A 293 18.39 -29.82 -5.30
CA THR A 293 18.11 -31.03 -4.50
C THR A 293 16.74 -31.63 -4.85
N SER A 294 15.72 -30.82 -5.14
CA SER A 294 14.40 -31.34 -5.55
C SER A 294 14.42 -31.89 -6.98
N ALA A 295 15.15 -31.28 -7.89
CA ALA A 295 15.33 -31.79 -9.26
C ALA A 295 16.11 -33.09 -9.29
N ARG A 296 17.15 -33.24 -8.46
CA ARG A 296 17.93 -34.47 -8.32
C ARG A 296 17.16 -35.61 -7.64
N SER A 297 16.30 -35.28 -6.66
CA SER A 297 15.45 -36.32 -6.02
C SER A 297 14.38 -36.86 -6.96
N PHE A 298 13.78 -35.99 -7.81
CA PHE A 298 12.81 -36.44 -8.84
C PHE A 298 13.48 -37.29 -9.91
N SER A 299 14.64 -36.85 -10.47
CA SER A 299 15.39 -37.63 -11.46
C SER A 299 15.87 -38.98 -10.93
N SER A 300 16.29 -39.08 -9.67
CA SER A 300 16.71 -40.33 -9.02
C SER A 300 15.54 -41.30 -8.76
N ALA A 301 14.34 -40.79 -8.48
CA ALA A 301 13.14 -41.59 -8.28
C ALA A 301 12.62 -42.17 -9.60
N GLU A 302 12.68 -41.39 -10.68
CA GLU A 302 12.29 -41.81 -12.03
C GLU A 302 13.22 -42.90 -12.58
N ASP A 303 14.54 -42.74 -12.41
CA ASP A 303 15.55 -43.72 -12.85
C ASP A 303 15.44 -45.06 -12.07
N LYS A 304 15.06 -45.03 -10.77
CA LYS A 304 14.77 -46.24 -9.99
C LYS A 304 13.47 -46.94 -10.46
N SER A 305 12.43 -46.19 -10.79
CA SER A 305 11.18 -46.77 -11.27
C SER A 305 11.33 -47.43 -12.64
N LEU A 306 12.12 -46.83 -13.55
CA LEU A 306 12.45 -47.39 -14.87
C LEU A 306 13.24 -48.68 -14.73
N LYS A 307 14.25 -48.75 -13.88
CA LYS A 307 15.05 -49.95 -13.64
C LYS A 307 14.20 -51.11 -13.05
N LEU A 308 13.28 -50.78 -12.12
CA LEU A 308 12.38 -51.79 -11.57
C LEU A 308 11.41 -52.37 -12.63
N SER A 309 10.88 -51.51 -13.53
CA SER A 309 9.98 -51.94 -14.60
C SER A 309 10.68 -52.83 -15.65
N MET A 310 11.94 -52.52 -15.97
CA MET A 310 12.74 -53.34 -16.92
C MET A 310 13.12 -54.69 -16.34
N ASP A 311 13.36 -54.78 -15.01
CA ASP A 311 13.70 -56.04 -14.36
C ASP A 311 12.49 -57.01 -14.22
N VAL A 312 11.28 -56.46 -14.02
CA VAL A 312 10.02 -57.21 -14.02
C VAL A 312 9.71 -57.78 -15.41
N THR A 313 9.94 -56.97 -16.47
CA THR A 313 9.66 -57.38 -17.86
C THR A 313 10.66 -58.46 -18.33
N SER A 314 11.90 -58.39 -17.91
CA SER A 314 12.94 -59.41 -18.28
C SER A 314 12.72 -60.75 -17.59
N ARG A 315 12.06 -60.81 -16.42
CA ARG A 315 11.72 -62.06 -15.72
C ARG A 315 10.45 -62.73 -16.27
N SER A 316 9.53 -61.98 -16.92
CA SER A 316 8.33 -62.58 -17.52
C SER A 316 8.58 -63.25 -18.88
N VAL A 317 9.69 -62.93 -19.56
CA VAL A 317 10.05 -63.50 -20.87
C VAL A 317 10.88 -64.80 -20.74
N ARG A 318 11.28 -65.18 -19.52
CA ARG A 318 12.08 -66.41 -19.27
C ARG A 318 11.28 -67.52 -18.57
N ARG A 319 9.97 -67.46 -18.58
CA ARG A 319 9.06 -68.59 -18.19
C ARG A 319 8.18 -69.00 -19.41
#